data_b846bde50bd5fc82c085c542350ad87f
#
_entry.id   b846bde50bd5fc82c085c542350ad87f
#
_cell.length_a   1.000
_cell.length_b   1.000
_cell.length_c   1.000
_cell.angle_alpha   90.00
_cell.angle_beta   90.00
_cell.angle_gamma   90.00
#
_symmetry.space_group_name_H-M   'P 1'
#
loop_
_entity.id
_entity.type
_entity.pdbx_description
1 polymer ?
#
loop_
_entity_poly.entity_id
_entity_poly.type
_entity_poly.pdbx_seq_one_letter_code
_entity_poly.pdbx_strand_id
1 'polypeptide(L)'
;MHTTMITGATGFIGRHVVEEARTREIPLRLMSRHRPPVMTTGPAAPGDFGSGSAVRRNAGSGKNGPGNTVSGNPLTATVPAQGVVADLARPETLRGACDGVDVLLHCASQIGGPADVNEAVNARGTAALVAEARRAGVRRIVYLSTASVYGRGTFRSARAEALDRHPGSVTSRTRAAAEDAVREAGGIVLRPHLVYGVGDIWVVPALARLLLALSGASAGWHARMSAVSAPELARLVLDVGSAPAGSLTASVYHAAHPRPVTAAELLRAVADCMGLPVPRRELTVAQVRERLVAADLPQLALDMLATDHWFDSAPLWSDLGRVPGPGFAVDFAETREWYGNTVRAAV
;
A
#
# COMPACT_ATOMS: atom_id res chain seq x y z
N MET A 1 17.01 -22.77 -1.34
CA MET A 1 16.58 -21.36 -1.41
C MET A 1 15.06 -21.33 -1.50
N HIS A 2 14.38 -20.43 -0.77
CA HIS A 2 12.93 -20.37 -0.76
C HIS A 2 12.44 -19.41 -1.85
N THR A 3 11.55 -19.88 -2.73
CA THR A 3 10.94 -19.04 -3.77
C THR A 3 9.78 -18.25 -3.20
N THR A 4 9.84 -16.93 -3.30
CA THR A 4 8.76 -16.03 -2.86
C THR A 4 7.95 -15.52 -4.04
N MET A 5 6.64 -15.78 -4.05
CA MET A 5 5.72 -15.19 -5.01
C MET A 5 5.17 -13.88 -4.49
N ILE A 6 5.18 -12.85 -5.35
CA ILE A 6 4.55 -11.56 -5.07
C ILE A 6 3.44 -11.32 -6.10
N THR A 7 2.22 -11.09 -5.63
CA THR A 7 1.12 -10.59 -6.47
C THR A 7 0.99 -9.09 -6.30
N GLY A 8 0.51 -8.39 -7.33
CA GLY A 8 0.42 -6.93 -7.28
C GLY A 8 1.78 -6.22 -7.35
N ALA A 9 2.80 -6.87 -7.89
CA ALA A 9 4.18 -6.39 -7.99
C ALA A 9 4.33 -5.02 -8.68
N THR A 10 3.40 -4.64 -9.55
CA THR A 10 3.38 -3.35 -10.26
C THR A 10 2.57 -2.26 -9.53
N GLY A 11 1.88 -2.62 -8.45
CA GLY A 11 1.11 -1.69 -7.63
C GLY A 11 1.99 -0.86 -6.70
N PHE A 12 1.38 0.13 -6.02
CA PHE A 12 2.07 1.04 -5.11
C PHE A 12 2.94 0.33 -4.08
N ILE A 13 2.37 -0.55 -3.27
CA ILE A 13 3.13 -1.23 -2.22
C ILE A 13 3.96 -2.39 -2.80
N GLY A 14 3.38 -3.14 -3.75
CA GLY A 14 4.03 -4.32 -4.33
C GLY A 14 5.39 -4.04 -4.97
N ARG A 15 5.58 -2.87 -5.60
CA ARG A 15 6.89 -2.49 -6.16
C ARG A 15 7.96 -2.31 -5.09
N HIS A 16 7.62 -1.72 -3.94
CA HIS A 16 8.54 -1.61 -2.80
C HIS A 16 8.88 -2.96 -2.21
N VAL A 17 7.90 -3.90 -2.17
CA VAL A 17 8.16 -5.29 -1.75
C VAL A 17 9.12 -5.99 -2.71
N VAL A 18 8.96 -5.79 -4.03
CA VAL A 18 9.87 -6.35 -5.04
C VAL A 18 11.27 -5.76 -4.90
N GLU A 19 11.39 -4.46 -4.73
CA GLU A 19 12.68 -3.77 -4.58
C GLU A 19 13.41 -4.25 -3.33
N GLU A 20 12.75 -4.27 -2.19
CA GLU A 20 13.31 -4.77 -0.93
C GLU A 20 13.71 -6.25 -1.02
N ALA A 21 12.89 -7.10 -1.68
CA ALA A 21 13.19 -8.50 -1.88
C ALA A 21 14.43 -8.71 -2.77
N ARG A 22 14.63 -7.85 -3.76
CA ARG A 22 15.84 -7.85 -4.59
C ARG A 22 17.08 -7.45 -3.80
N THR A 23 16.97 -6.42 -2.97
CA THR A 23 18.06 -5.99 -2.07
C THR A 23 18.49 -7.12 -1.12
N ARG A 24 17.55 -7.99 -0.74
CA ARG A 24 17.81 -9.18 0.09
C ARG A 24 18.16 -10.43 -0.73
N GLU A 25 18.30 -10.32 -2.04
CA GLU A 25 18.59 -11.43 -2.95
C GLU A 25 17.62 -12.62 -2.83
N ILE A 26 16.34 -12.34 -2.54
CA ILE A 26 15.30 -13.37 -2.42
C ILE A 26 14.88 -13.84 -3.82
N PRO A 27 14.86 -15.16 -4.11
CA PRO A 27 14.32 -15.69 -5.36
C PRO A 27 12.84 -15.33 -5.54
N LEU A 28 12.52 -14.63 -6.64
CA LEU A 28 11.20 -14.06 -6.86
C LEU A 28 10.43 -14.72 -7.99
N ARG A 29 9.12 -14.90 -7.76
CA ARG A 29 8.11 -15.14 -8.79
C ARG A 29 7.09 -14.00 -8.75
N LEU A 30 6.90 -13.30 -9.86
CA LEU A 30 6.00 -12.16 -9.95
C LEU A 30 4.75 -12.54 -10.71
N MET A 31 3.60 -12.52 -10.04
CA MET A 31 2.31 -12.77 -10.67
C MET A 31 1.69 -11.48 -11.19
N SER A 32 1.32 -11.43 -12.45
CA SER A 32 0.66 -10.30 -13.09
C SER A 32 -0.35 -10.74 -14.16
N ARG A 33 -1.33 -9.87 -14.46
CA ARG A 33 -2.37 -10.13 -15.49
C ARG A 33 -1.82 -10.15 -16.93
N HIS A 34 -0.72 -9.47 -17.14
CA HIS A 34 -0.01 -9.40 -18.41
C HIS A 34 1.44 -9.82 -18.20
N ARG A 35 2.13 -10.17 -19.28
CA ARG A 35 3.56 -10.48 -19.19
C ARG A 35 4.27 -9.35 -18.43
N PRO A 36 4.95 -9.64 -17.31
CA PRO A 36 5.62 -8.60 -16.54
C PRO A 36 6.57 -7.84 -17.47
N PRO A 37 6.60 -6.49 -17.43
CA PRO A 37 7.66 -5.76 -18.09
C PRO A 37 8.99 -6.25 -17.52
N VAL A 38 10.01 -6.34 -18.36
CA VAL A 38 11.39 -6.57 -17.89
C VAL A 38 11.69 -5.38 -17.00
N MET A 39 11.68 -5.59 -15.68
CA MET A 39 11.95 -4.53 -14.72
C MET A 39 13.45 -4.27 -14.75
N THR A 40 13.85 -3.25 -15.51
CA THR A 40 15.23 -2.75 -15.52
C THR A 40 15.52 -2.06 -14.19
N THR A 41 16.73 -2.26 -13.67
CA THR A 41 17.23 -1.60 -12.47
C THR A 41 17.46 -0.10 -12.78
N GLY A 42 16.60 0.76 -12.29
CA GLY A 42 16.74 2.21 -12.32
C GLY A 42 15.65 2.86 -11.47
N PRO A 43 15.88 4.04 -10.87
CA PRO A 43 14.83 4.76 -10.17
C PRO A 43 13.67 5.00 -11.14
N ALA A 44 12.43 4.71 -10.71
CA ALA A 44 11.24 4.88 -11.51
C ALA A 44 11.13 6.34 -11.97
N ALA A 45 11.14 6.56 -13.29
CA ALA A 45 10.92 7.89 -13.85
C ALA A 45 9.51 8.39 -13.49
N PRO A 46 9.32 9.69 -13.23
CA PRO A 46 8.00 10.27 -13.03
C PRO A 46 7.19 10.08 -14.32
N GLY A 47 6.20 9.18 -14.30
CA GLY A 47 5.37 8.85 -15.47
C GLY A 47 5.07 7.36 -15.65
N ASP A 48 5.83 6.46 -15.03
CA ASP A 48 5.62 5.00 -15.12
C ASP A 48 4.45 4.47 -14.25
N PHE A 49 3.64 5.36 -13.71
CA PHE A 49 2.46 5.00 -12.93
C PHE A 49 1.29 4.73 -13.87
N GLY A 50 1.18 3.50 -14.36
CA GLY A 50 0.08 3.06 -15.18
C GLY A 50 -1.27 3.37 -14.52
N SER A 51 -1.94 4.42 -15.02
CA SER A 51 -3.35 4.66 -14.78
C SER A 51 -4.13 3.49 -15.36
N GLY A 52 -4.85 2.77 -14.51
CA GLY A 52 -5.84 1.82 -14.97
C GLY A 52 -6.84 2.53 -15.87
N SER A 53 -6.89 2.08 -17.11
CA SER A 53 -7.93 2.36 -18.11
C SER A 53 -8.21 3.84 -18.45
N ALA A 54 -7.51 4.36 -19.47
CA ALA A 54 -8.00 5.45 -20.30
C ALA A 54 -7.50 5.27 -21.73
N VAL A 55 -8.47 5.18 -22.60
CA VAL A 55 -8.54 5.41 -24.05
C VAL A 55 -7.24 5.85 -24.75
N ARG A 56 -6.78 4.99 -25.68
CA ARG A 56 -5.74 5.28 -26.67
C ARG A 56 -6.14 6.47 -27.54
N ARG A 57 -5.27 7.48 -27.66
CA ARG A 57 -5.17 8.33 -28.84
C ARG A 57 -3.77 8.18 -29.42
N ASN A 58 -3.76 7.78 -30.70
CA ASN A 58 -2.59 7.71 -31.57
C ASN A 58 -2.02 9.11 -31.82
N ALA A 59 -0.70 9.28 -31.74
CA ALA A 59 0.04 10.20 -32.63
C ALA A 59 1.56 9.98 -32.53
N GLY A 60 2.19 9.63 -33.65
CA GLY A 60 3.30 10.40 -34.22
C GLY A 60 4.73 10.05 -33.81
N SER A 61 5.41 9.43 -34.74
CA SER A 61 6.85 9.19 -34.89
C SER A 61 7.77 10.39 -34.61
N GLY A 62 8.97 10.15 -34.01
CA GLY A 62 10.06 11.17 -33.95
C GLY A 62 11.36 10.67 -33.37
N LYS A 63 12.25 10.21 -34.25
CA LYS A 63 13.72 10.30 -34.34
C LYS A 63 14.65 10.06 -33.12
N ASN A 64 15.55 9.11 -33.36
CA ASN A 64 16.78 8.76 -32.65
C ASN A 64 17.80 9.90 -32.54
N GLY A 65 18.46 10.00 -31.37
CA GLY A 65 19.71 10.72 -31.15
C GLY A 65 20.67 9.86 -30.31
N PRO A 66 22.01 10.00 -30.47
CA PRO A 66 22.99 8.98 -30.10
C PRO A 66 23.32 8.93 -28.61
N GLY A 67 23.59 7.71 -28.16
CA GLY A 67 23.86 7.34 -26.79
C GLY A 67 25.15 7.92 -26.18
N ASN A 68 25.05 8.14 -24.88
CA ASN A 68 26.21 8.33 -24.02
C ASN A 68 26.30 7.12 -23.08
N THR A 69 27.27 6.28 -23.33
CA THR A 69 27.61 5.11 -22.49
C THR A 69 28.27 5.59 -21.22
N VAL A 70 27.55 5.58 -20.12
CA VAL A 70 28.16 5.68 -18.78
C VAL A 70 28.47 4.26 -18.31
N SER A 71 29.76 3.98 -18.16
CA SER A 71 30.32 2.73 -17.64
C SER A 71 29.81 2.51 -16.20
N GLY A 72 28.84 1.62 -16.01
CA GLY A 72 28.36 1.15 -14.71
C GLY A 72 29.19 -0.06 -14.26
N ASN A 73 29.60 -0.02 -13.01
CA ASN A 73 30.38 -1.03 -12.29
C ASN A 73 29.65 -2.40 -12.34
N PRO A 74 30.30 -3.49 -12.81
CA PRO A 74 29.67 -4.81 -12.87
C PRO A 74 29.92 -5.56 -11.58
N LEU A 75 28.99 -5.58 -10.64
CA LEU A 75 28.93 -6.60 -9.57
C LEU A 75 27.64 -6.40 -8.73
N THR A 76 26.51 -6.84 -9.26
CA THR A 76 25.43 -7.44 -8.48
C THR A 76 24.72 -8.43 -9.40
N ALA A 77 24.93 -9.72 -9.13
CA ALA A 77 24.19 -10.80 -9.77
C ALA A 77 22.73 -10.65 -9.34
N THR A 78 21.91 -10.01 -10.18
CA THR A 78 20.47 -9.86 -9.93
C THR A 78 19.84 -11.25 -10.05
N VAL A 79 19.30 -11.75 -8.93
CA VAL A 79 18.51 -12.99 -8.93
C VAL A 79 17.35 -12.81 -9.92
N PRO A 80 17.23 -13.63 -10.97
CA PRO A 80 16.22 -13.43 -11.99
C PRO A 80 14.83 -13.66 -11.41
N ALA A 81 13.94 -12.67 -11.57
CA ALA A 81 12.54 -12.83 -11.22
C ALA A 81 11.81 -13.62 -12.33
N GLN A 82 11.17 -14.72 -11.97
CA GLN A 82 10.28 -15.45 -12.88
C GLN A 82 8.92 -14.77 -12.99
N GLY A 83 8.44 -14.55 -14.20
CA GLY A 83 7.09 -14.01 -14.45
C GLY A 83 6.05 -15.12 -14.55
N VAL A 84 4.91 -14.97 -13.87
CA VAL A 84 3.72 -15.81 -14.04
C VAL A 84 2.57 -14.93 -14.49
N VAL A 85 1.92 -15.32 -15.59
CA VAL A 85 0.72 -14.62 -16.10
C VAL A 85 -0.51 -15.32 -15.53
N ALA A 86 -1.21 -14.65 -14.63
CA ALA A 86 -2.46 -15.11 -14.04
C ALA A 86 -3.31 -13.92 -13.57
N ASP A 87 -4.63 -14.08 -13.61
CA ASP A 87 -5.60 -13.02 -13.30
C ASP A 87 -6.54 -13.47 -12.19
N LEU A 88 -6.55 -12.73 -11.08
CA LEU A 88 -7.45 -13.00 -9.95
C LEU A 88 -8.93 -12.96 -10.34
N ALA A 89 -9.31 -12.16 -11.34
CA ALA A 89 -10.67 -12.12 -11.85
C ALA A 89 -11.03 -13.37 -12.66
N ARG A 90 -10.04 -14.19 -13.03
CA ARG A 90 -10.19 -15.43 -13.82
C ARG A 90 -9.51 -16.61 -13.10
N PRO A 91 -10.17 -17.21 -12.11
CA PRO A 91 -9.58 -18.24 -11.24
C PRO A 91 -8.96 -19.43 -11.97
N GLU A 92 -9.45 -19.77 -13.13
CA GLU A 92 -8.91 -20.84 -14.00
C GLU A 92 -7.45 -20.60 -14.40
N THR A 93 -7.02 -19.34 -14.46
CA THR A 93 -5.64 -18.95 -14.80
C THR A 93 -4.65 -19.14 -13.65
N LEU A 94 -5.15 -19.35 -12.43
CA LEU A 94 -4.32 -19.51 -11.24
C LEU A 94 -3.74 -20.90 -11.10
N ARG A 95 -4.29 -21.89 -11.81
CA ARG A 95 -3.84 -23.29 -11.71
C ARG A 95 -2.38 -23.43 -12.09
N GLY A 96 -1.57 -24.01 -11.19
CA GLY A 96 -0.13 -24.17 -11.37
C GLY A 96 0.70 -22.91 -11.09
N ALA A 97 0.07 -21.77 -10.84
CA ALA A 97 0.77 -20.51 -10.59
C ALA A 97 1.70 -20.57 -9.35
N CYS A 98 1.30 -21.35 -8.34
CA CYS A 98 2.04 -21.48 -7.09
C CYS A 98 2.97 -22.71 -7.05
N ASP A 99 3.15 -23.49 -8.13
CA ASP A 99 4.02 -24.66 -8.13
C ASP A 99 5.47 -24.27 -7.84
N GLY A 100 6.07 -24.89 -6.81
CA GLY A 100 7.44 -24.57 -6.35
C GLY A 100 7.60 -23.23 -5.64
N VAL A 101 6.50 -22.64 -5.18
CA VAL A 101 6.50 -21.43 -4.33
C VAL A 101 6.48 -21.84 -2.86
N ASP A 102 7.36 -21.27 -2.05
CA ASP A 102 7.41 -21.50 -0.60
C ASP A 102 6.62 -20.44 0.18
N VAL A 103 6.67 -19.19 -0.29
CA VAL A 103 6.06 -18.04 0.37
C VAL A 103 5.21 -17.27 -0.63
N LEU A 104 3.94 -16.99 -0.29
CA LEU A 104 3.05 -16.12 -1.06
C LEU A 104 2.85 -14.79 -0.33
N LEU A 105 3.30 -13.69 -0.93
CA LEU A 105 3.03 -12.31 -0.49
C LEU A 105 1.94 -11.73 -1.40
N HIS A 106 0.71 -11.74 -0.91
CA HIS A 106 -0.45 -11.30 -1.68
C HIS A 106 -0.72 -9.82 -1.45
N CYS A 107 -0.18 -8.96 -2.33
CA CYS A 107 -0.34 -7.52 -2.30
C CYS A 107 -1.33 -6.99 -3.36
N ALA A 108 -1.83 -7.86 -4.26
CA ALA A 108 -2.79 -7.46 -5.28
C ALA A 108 -4.16 -7.14 -4.67
N SER A 109 -4.78 -6.06 -5.12
CA SER A 109 -6.11 -5.65 -4.69
C SER A 109 -6.74 -4.72 -5.73
N GLN A 110 -8.05 -4.84 -5.95
CA GLN A 110 -8.85 -3.84 -6.67
C GLN A 110 -9.31 -2.80 -5.66
N ILE A 111 -8.98 -1.52 -5.92
CA ILE A 111 -9.41 -0.38 -5.10
C ILE A 111 -10.35 0.48 -5.92
N GLY A 112 -11.57 0.71 -5.41
CA GLY A 112 -12.60 1.44 -6.15
C GLY A 112 -13.12 0.68 -7.37
N GLY A 113 -13.91 1.36 -8.20
CA GLY A 113 -14.53 0.78 -9.40
C GLY A 113 -15.79 -0.06 -9.09
N PRO A 114 -16.29 -0.82 -10.08
CA PRO A 114 -17.53 -1.61 -9.96
C PRO A 114 -17.46 -2.68 -8.87
N ALA A 115 -18.62 -2.95 -8.25
CA ALA A 115 -18.71 -3.87 -7.11
C ALA A 115 -18.38 -5.32 -7.53
N ASP A 116 -18.82 -5.74 -8.69
CA ASP A 116 -18.58 -7.07 -9.27
C ASP A 116 -17.09 -7.32 -9.56
N VAL A 117 -16.36 -6.29 -10.02
CA VAL A 117 -14.92 -6.35 -10.22
C VAL A 117 -14.18 -6.48 -8.88
N ASN A 118 -14.58 -5.71 -7.86
CA ASN A 118 -14.02 -5.84 -6.51
C ASN A 118 -14.27 -7.25 -5.95
N GLU A 119 -15.48 -7.78 -6.12
CA GLU A 119 -15.84 -9.12 -5.67
C GLU A 119 -15.04 -10.20 -6.42
N ALA A 120 -14.91 -10.07 -7.74
CA ALA A 120 -14.15 -11.02 -8.56
C ALA A 120 -12.66 -11.05 -8.17
N VAL A 121 -12.03 -9.89 -8.00
CA VAL A 121 -10.60 -9.78 -7.74
C VAL A 121 -10.27 -10.03 -6.26
N ASN A 122 -10.93 -9.27 -5.36
CA ASN A 122 -10.54 -9.28 -3.95
C ASN A 122 -11.05 -10.51 -3.21
N ALA A 123 -12.34 -10.85 -3.33
CA ALA A 123 -12.91 -11.96 -2.57
C ALA A 123 -12.67 -13.31 -3.28
N ARG A 124 -13.32 -13.54 -4.43
CA ARG A 124 -13.22 -14.82 -5.13
C ARG A 124 -11.82 -15.12 -5.65
N GLY A 125 -11.14 -14.12 -6.20
CA GLY A 125 -9.78 -14.26 -6.72
C GLY A 125 -8.78 -14.60 -5.64
N THR A 126 -8.86 -13.93 -4.47
CA THR A 126 -8.02 -14.26 -3.32
C THR A 126 -8.31 -15.66 -2.78
N ALA A 127 -9.59 -16.03 -2.64
CA ALA A 127 -9.94 -17.38 -2.21
C ALA A 127 -9.40 -18.47 -3.16
N ALA A 128 -9.49 -18.26 -4.47
CA ALA A 128 -8.94 -19.17 -5.47
C ALA A 128 -7.40 -19.22 -5.44
N LEU A 129 -6.73 -18.08 -5.26
CA LEU A 129 -5.28 -18.04 -5.10
C LEU A 129 -4.81 -18.76 -3.84
N VAL A 130 -5.51 -18.61 -2.73
CA VAL A 130 -5.24 -19.32 -1.47
C VAL A 130 -5.44 -20.82 -1.63
N ALA A 131 -6.51 -21.25 -2.30
CA ALA A 131 -6.75 -22.67 -2.61
C ALA A 131 -5.61 -23.25 -3.46
N GLU A 132 -5.15 -22.52 -4.47
CA GLU A 132 -4.01 -22.90 -5.31
C GLU A 132 -2.70 -22.95 -4.51
N ALA A 133 -2.45 -21.97 -3.64
CA ALA A 133 -1.29 -21.95 -2.77
C ALA A 133 -1.27 -23.19 -1.83
N ARG A 134 -2.41 -23.55 -1.27
CA ARG A 134 -2.54 -24.78 -0.47
C ARG A 134 -2.31 -26.05 -1.29
N ARG A 135 -2.89 -26.14 -2.50
CA ARG A 135 -2.66 -27.27 -3.42
C ARG A 135 -1.17 -27.45 -3.73
N ALA A 136 -0.45 -26.34 -3.95
CA ALA A 136 0.96 -26.32 -4.27
C ALA A 136 1.90 -26.51 -3.05
N GLY A 137 1.36 -26.58 -1.83
CA GLY A 137 2.14 -26.76 -0.62
C GLY A 137 2.89 -25.49 -0.15
N VAL A 138 2.40 -24.28 -0.51
CA VAL A 138 2.95 -23.01 -0.03
C VAL A 138 2.90 -23.01 1.51
N ARG A 139 4.06 -22.80 2.12
CA ARG A 139 4.22 -22.90 3.58
C ARG A 139 3.81 -21.64 4.34
N ARG A 140 3.90 -20.47 3.71
CA ARG A 140 3.56 -19.18 4.30
C ARG A 140 2.75 -18.34 3.33
N ILE A 141 1.57 -17.92 3.77
CA ILE A 141 0.71 -16.98 3.04
C ILE A 141 0.61 -15.70 3.86
N VAL A 142 0.98 -14.57 3.27
CA VAL A 142 0.85 -13.23 3.85
C VAL A 142 -0.06 -12.41 2.97
N TYR A 143 -1.13 -11.88 3.53
CA TYR A 143 -2.08 -11.03 2.82
C TYR A 143 -1.98 -9.58 3.31
N LEU A 144 -1.70 -8.67 2.40
CA LEU A 144 -1.71 -7.25 2.68
C LEU A 144 -3.14 -6.72 2.58
N SER A 145 -3.82 -6.66 3.73
CA SER A 145 -5.16 -6.09 3.91
C SER A 145 -5.10 -4.59 4.27
N THR A 146 -6.08 -4.08 4.96
CA THR A 146 -6.24 -2.67 5.33
C THR A 146 -7.01 -2.52 6.64
N ALA A 147 -6.69 -1.50 7.44
CA ALA A 147 -7.49 -1.14 8.61
C ALA A 147 -8.89 -0.63 8.26
N SER A 148 -9.17 -0.29 6.99
CA SER A 148 -10.52 0.13 6.57
C SER A 148 -11.59 -0.98 6.67
N VAL A 149 -11.20 -2.22 6.95
CA VAL A 149 -12.13 -3.31 7.29
C VAL A 149 -12.88 -3.07 8.61
N TYR A 150 -12.36 -2.23 9.50
CA TYR A 150 -13.04 -1.83 10.73
C TYR A 150 -14.15 -0.80 10.50
N GLY A 151 -14.17 -0.13 9.35
CA GLY A 151 -15.15 0.90 9.04
C GLY A 151 -14.86 2.23 9.73
N ARG A 152 -15.93 2.95 10.05
CA ARG A 152 -15.87 4.25 10.73
C ARG A 152 -15.93 4.06 12.24
N GLY A 153 -15.17 4.85 12.97
CA GLY A 153 -15.14 4.79 14.43
C GLY A 153 -13.99 5.58 15.00
N THR A 154 -13.88 5.59 16.32
CA THR A 154 -12.72 6.11 17.05
C THR A 154 -11.90 4.93 17.53
N PHE A 155 -10.66 4.83 17.07
CA PHE A 155 -9.75 3.76 17.45
C PHE A 155 -8.52 4.36 18.13
N ARG A 156 -8.21 3.87 19.34
CA ARG A 156 -7.10 4.37 20.17
C ARG A 156 -6.29 3.21 20.72
N SER A 157 -5.09 3.01 20.18
CA SER A 157 -4.22 1.87 20.55
C SER A 157 -4.95 0.52 20.53
N ALA A 158 -5.90 0.38 19.62
CA ALA A 158 -6.73 -0.81 19.58
C ALA A 158 -5.96 -1.98 18.97
N ARG A 159 -6.10 -3.16 19.58
CA ARG A 159 -5.53 -4.42 19.08
C ARG A 159 -6.44 -5.07 18.04
N ALA A 160 -5.85 -5.84 17.13
CA ALA A 160 -6.61 -6.46 16.04
C ALA A 160 -7.67 -7.45 16.52
N GLU A 161 -7.38 -8.19 17.58
CA GLU A 161 -8.28 -9.15 18.20
C GLU A 161 -9.43 -8.51 19.00
N ALA A 162 -9.28 -7.23 19.37
CA ALA A 162 -10.30 -6.50 20.12
C ALA A 162 -11.27 -5.72 19.23
N LEU A 163 -11.12 -5.80 17.91
CA LEU A 163 -11.91 -5.03 16.96
C LEU A 163 -12.72 -5.92 16.02
N ASP A 164 -14.02 -5.70 16.00
CA ASP A 164 -14.91 -6.26 14.99
C ASP A 164 -14.76 -5.55 13.66
N ARG A 165 -14.97 -6.28 12.57
CA ARG A 165 -14.95 -5.72 11.22
C ARG A 165 -16.33 -5.18 10.86
N HIS A 166 -16.39 -3.90 10.48
CA HIS A 166 -17.59 -3.20 10.01
C HIS A 166 -17.31 -2.44 8.70
N PRO A 167 -16.93 -3.16 7.62
CA PRO A 167 -16.44 -2.53 6.40
C PRO A 167 -17.52 -1.69 5.72
N GLY A 168 -17.24 -0.37 5.53
CA GLY A 168 -18.20 0.60 5.02
C GLY A 168 -18.22 0.75 3.50
N SER A 169 -17.25 0.19 2.76
CA SER A 169 -17.15 0.30 1.30
C SER A 169 -17.16 -1.08 0.63
N VAL A 170 -17.43 -1.11 -0.68
CA VAL A 170 -17.32 -2.36 -1.46
C VAL A 170 -15.91 -2.93 -1.36
N THR A 171 -14.89 -2.09 -1.53
CA THR A 171 -13.49 -2.50 -1.43
C THR A 171 -13.17 -3.09 -0.05
N SER A 172 -13.57 -2.45 1.04
CA SER A 172 -13.27 -2.97 2.37
C SER A 172 -14.05 -4.24 2.70
N ARG A 173 -15.29 -4.41 2.22
CA ARG A 173 -16.06 -5.65 2.37
C ARG A 173 -15.42 -6.83 1.65
N THR A 174 -15.04 -6.64 0.39
CA THR A 174 -14.42 -7.71 -0.40
C THR A 174 -13.02 -8.06 0.11
N ARG A 175 -12.30 -7.10 0.70
CA ARG A 175 -11.02 -7.37 1.37
C ARG A 175 -11.20 -8.07 2.71
N ALA A 176 -12.26 -7.79 3.46
CA ALA A 176 -12.59 -8.53 4.67
C ALA A 176 -12.92 -10.01 4.35
N ALA A 177 -13.65 -10.29 3.26
CA ALA A 177 -13.89 -11.64 2.79
C ALA A 177 -12.59 -12.36 2.35
N ALA A 178 -11.65 -11.62 1.72
CA ALA A 178 -10.33 -12.15 1.40
C ALA A 178 -9.53 -12.57 2.65
N GLU A 179 -9.62 -11.77 3.73
CA GLU A 179 -8.99 -12.12 5.01
C GLU A 179 -9.51 -13.44 5.57
N ASP A 180 -10.80 -13.71 5.43
CA ASP A 180 -11.39 -14.97 5.92
C ASP A 180 -10.75 -16.17 5.22
N ALA A 181 -10.68 -16.16 3.89
CA ALA A 181 -10.03 -17.22 3.13
C ALA A 181 -8.54 -17.42 3.50
N VAL A 182 -7.81 -16.32 3.72
CA VAL A 182 -6.40 -16.38 4.13
C VAL A 182 -6.25 -16.96 5.53
N ARG A 183 -7.06 -16.52 6.48
CA ARG A 183 -7.02 -16.99 7.88
C ARG A 183 -7.43 -18.45 8.01
N GLU A 184 -8.45 -18.89 7.29
CA GLU A 184 -8.86 -20.30 7.21
C GLU A 184 -7.75 -21.20 6.66
N ALA A 185 -6.88 -20.68 5.83
CA ALA A 185 -5.69 -21.37 5.33
C ALA A 185 -4.47 -21.29 6.28
N GLY A 186 -4.61 -20.71 7.47
CA GLY A 186 -3.51 -20.50 8.40
C GLY A 186 -2.53 -19.38 7.98
N GLY A 187 -2.94 -18.51 7.07
CA GLY A 187 -2.14 -17.35 6.61
C GLY A 187 -2.19 -16.18 7.58
N ILE A 188 -1.31 -15.22 7.35
CA ILE A 188 -1.14 -14.00 8.15
C ILE A 188 -1.73 -12.82 7.41
N VAL A 189 -2.50 -12.00 8.10
CA VAL A 189 -3.12 -10.77 7.57
C VAL A 189 -2.42 -9.54 8.17
N LEU A 190 -1.99 -8.64 7.31
CA LEU A 190 -1.43 -7.34 7.70
C LEU A 190 -2.42 -6.23 7.38
N ARG A 191 -2.79 -5.43 8.37
CA ARG A 191 -3.72 -4.29 8.25
C ARG A 191 -2.98 -2.96 8.43
N PRO A 192 -2.36 -2.39 7.40
CA PRO A 192 -1.91 -1.00 7.44
C PRO A 192 -3.10 -0.04 7.42
N HIS A 193 -2.89 1.19 7.94
CA HIS A 193 -3.88 2.27 7.87
C HIS A 193 -3.48 3.28 6.80
N LEU A 194 -2.67 4.30 7.13
CA LEU A 194 -2.15 5.24 6.14
C LEU A 194 -0.79 4.76 5.62
N VAL A 195 -0.70 4.53 4.33
CA VAL A 195 0.57 4.20 3.67
C VAL A 195 0.98 5.36 2.78
N TYR A 196 2.18 5.90 2.98
CA TYR A 196 2.72 7.01 2.22
C TYR A 196 4.07 6.64 1.60
N GLY A 197 4.48 7.39 0.57
CA GLY A 197 5.76 7.18 -0.10
C GLY A 197 5.66 7.27 -1.62
N VAL A 198 6.77 7.03 -2.30
CA VAL A 198 6.85 7.07 -3.77
C VAL A 198 5.83 6.12 -4.39
N GLY A 199 4.93 6.66 -5.22
CA GLY A 199 3.83 5.90 -5.84
C GLY A 199 2.48 6.02 -5.14
N ASP A 200 2.37 6.77 -4.03
CA ASP A 200 1.09 7.06 -3.38
C ASP A 200 0.24 8.01 -4.23
N ILE A 201 -0.92 7.54 -4.65
CA ILE A 201 -1.93 8.33 -5.38
C ILE A 201 -3.18 8.59 -4.53
N TRP A 202 -3.20 8.16 -3.27
CA TRP A 202 -4.39 8.16 -2.42
C TRP A 202 -4.28 9.10 -1.23
N VAL A 203 -3.28 8.91 -0.36
CA VAL A 203 -3.20 9.58 0.95
C VAL A 203 -2.78 11.03 0.78
N VAL A 204 -1.55 11.28 0.33
CA VAL A 204 -1.03 12.65 0.22
C VAL A 204 -1.75 13.48 -0.83
N PRO A 205 -2.14 12.95 -2.02
CA PRO A 205 -2.97 13.73 -2.94
C PRO A 205 -4.34 14.11 -2.39
N ALA A 206 -4.98 13.25 -1.58
CA ALA A 206 -6.25 13.62 -0.93
C ALA A 206 -6.08 14.73 0.12
N LEU A 207 -4.99 14.68 0.90
CA LEU A 207 -4.64 15.71 1.88
C LEU A 207 -4.31 17.05 1.20
N ALA A 208 -3.61 17.01 0.07
CA ALA A 208 -3.30 18.19 -0.72
C ALA A 208 -4.56 18.89 -1.25
N ARG A 209 -5.50 18.13 -1.82
CA ARG A 209 -6.80 18.67 -2.27
C ARG A 209 -7.58 19.28 -1.10
N LEU A 210 -7.58 18.63 0.06
CA LEU A 210 -8.20 19.15 1.27
C LEU A 210 -7.59 20.49 1.67
N LEU A 211 -6.26 20.60 1.72
CA LEU A 211 -5.55 21.84 2.06
C LEU A 211 -5.87 22.98 1.11
N LEU A 212 -5.93 22.73 -0.18
CA LEU A 212 -6.27 23.71 -1.20
C LEU A 212 -7.71 24.21 -1.04
N ALA A 213 -8.66 23.31 -0.78
CA ALA A 213 -10.05 23.66 -0.55
C ALA A 213 -10.25 24.51 0.71
N LEU A 214 -9.42 24.29 1.72
CA LEU A 214 -9.51 25.01 2.99
C LEU A 214 -8.81 26.37 2.98
N SER A 215 -8.20 26.77 1.87
CA SER A 215 -7.44 28.03 1.77
C SER A 215 -6.44 28.19 2.91
N GLY A 216 -5.80 27.09 3.29
CA GLY A 216 -4.79 27.08 4.32
C GLY A 216 -5.26 26.94 5.77
N ALA A 217 -6.49 26.56 6.04
CA ALA A 217 -7.00 26.48 7.41
C ALA A 217 -7.01 25.06 7.97
N SER A 218 -6.16 24.76 8.95
CA SER A 218 -6.22 23.54 9.77
C SER A 218 -5.30 23.60 10.99
N ALA A 219 -5.53 24.53 11.87
CA ALA A 219 -4.89 24.48 13.18
C ALA A 219 -5.77 23.64 14.14
N GLY A 220 -5.18 22.98 15.11
CA GLY A 220 -5.89 22.33 16.21
C GLY A 220 -6.35 20.91 15.97
N TRP A 221 -6.00 20.25 14.87
CA TRP A 221 -6.39 18.85 14.64
C TRP A 221 -5.43 17.89 15.34
N HIS A 222 -5.88 17.36 16.48
CA HIS A 222 -5.10 16.49 17.36
C HIS A 222 -5.38 14.99 17.17
N ALA A 223 -6.32 14.64 16.28
CA ALA A 223 -6.61 13.25 15.99
C ALA A 223 -5.35 12.53 15.52
N ARG A 224 -5.16 11.32 16.00
CA ARG A 224 -3.98 10.49 15.74
C ARG A 224 -4.31 9.41 14.74
N MET A 225 -3.35 9.12 13.88
CA MET A 225 -3.48 8.07 12.84
C MET A 225 -2.26 7.19 12.84
N SER A 226 -2.47 5.89 12.66
CA SER A 226 -1.40 4.98 12.32
C SER A 226 -0.93 5.24 10.90
N ALA A 227 0.37 5.40 10.72
CA ALA A 227 0.98 5.60 9.41
C ALA A 227 2.23 4.74 9.27
N VAL A 228 2.59 4.40 8.04
CA VAL A 228 3.81 3.66 7.71
C VAL A 228 4.30 4.08 6.33
N SER A 229 5.60 4.21 6.15
CA SER A 229 6.17 4.41 4.82
C SER A 229 6.07 3.13 3.98
N ALA A 230 5.91 3.27 2.66
CA ALA A 230 5.81 2.10 1.78
C ALA A 230 7.08 1.22 1.82
N PRO A 231 8.30 1.77 1.91
CA PRO A 231 9.50 0.96 2.14
C PRO A 231 9.50 0.19 3.47
N GLU A 232 9.06 0.82 4.57
CA GLU A 232 8.99 0.13 5.87
C GLU A 232 7.93 -0.96 5.87
N LEU A 233 6.75 -0.70 5.28
CA LEU A 233 5.71 -1.70 5.10
C LEU A 233 6.22 -2.88 4.25
N ALA A 234 7.00 -2.61 3.19
CA ALA A 234 7.59 -3.65 2.37
C ALA A 234 8.54 -4.55 3.17
N ARG A 235 9.37 -3.96 4.03
CA ARG A 235 10.23 -4.70 4.97
C ARG A 235 9.40 -5.60 5.90
N LEU A 236 8.34 -5.06 6.51
CA LEU A 236 7.44 -5.83 7.39
C LEU A 236 6.78 -7.01 6.65
N VAL A 237 6.29 -6.80 5.43
CA VAL A 237 5.68 -7.86 4.60
C VAL A 237 6.65 -9.00 4.35
N LEU A 238 7.91 -8.69 3.99
CA LEU A 238 8.95 -9.69 3.75
C LEU A 238 9.39 -10.39 5.04
N ASP A 239 9.53 -9.63 6.14
CA ASP A 239 9.90 -10.19 7.43
C ASP A 239 8.84 -11.18 7.93
N VAL A 240 7.55 -10.88 7.79
CA VAL A 240 6.44 -11.81 8.09
C VAL A 240 6.50 -13.04 7.17
N GLY A 241 6.82 -12.84 5.88
CA GLY A 241 6.99 -13.93 4.92
C GLY A 241 8.10 -14.90 5.30
N SER A 242 9.21 -14.38 5.85
CA SER A 242 10.40 -15.15 6.23
C SER A 242 10.48 -15.51 7.72
N ALA A 243 9.50 -15.09 8.52
CA ALA A 243 9.48 -15.31 9.97
C ALA A 243 9.59 -16.80 10.31
N PRO A 244 10.38 -17.19 11.32
CA PRO A 244 10.46 -18.58 11.77
C PRO A 244 9.09 -19.16 12.15
N ALA A 245 8.95 -20.46 12.04
CA ALA A 245 7.72 -21.11 12.51
C ALA A 245 7.53 -20.87 14.00
N GLY A 246 6.32 -20.45 14.40
CA GLY A 246 5.97 -20.17 15.80
C GLY A 246 6.43 -18.82 16.36
N SER A 247 7.18 -17.99 15.59
CA SER A 247 7.57 -16.65 16.07
C SER A 247 6.41 -15.64 16.01
N LEU A 248 5.45 -15.85 15.12
CA LEU A 248 4.27 -14.99 15.00
C LEU A 248 3.18 -15.49 15.94
N THR A 249 2.75 -14.65 16.88
CA THR A 249 1.79 -14.99 17.94
C THR A 249 0.33 -14.78 17.55
N ALA A 250 0.08 -14.08 16.43
CA ALA A 250 -1.26 -13.78 15.92
C ALA A 250 -1.38 -14.08 14.42
N SER A 251 -2.61 -14.25 13.93
CA SER A 251 -2.93 -14.35 12.50
C SER A 251 -3.27 -13.01 11.85
N VAL A 252 -3.46 -11.96 12.63
CA VAL A 252 -3.79 -10.61 12.15
C VAL A 252 -2.98 -9.58 12.91
N TYR A 253 -2.30 -8.70 12.19
CA TYR A 253 -1.51 -7.62 12.76
C TYR A 253 -1.84 -6.27 12.14
N HIS A 254 -1.76 -5.22 12.94
CA HIS A 254 -1.66 -3.87 12.42
C HIS A 254 -0.22 -3.61 11.95
N ALA A 255 -0.07 -3.26 10.67
CA ALA A 255 1.23 -3.02 10.06
C ALA A 255 1.46 -1.51 9.91
N ALA A 256 1.94 -0.88 10.98
CA ALA A 256 2.19 0.54 11.05
C ALA A 256 3.41 0.84 11.92
N HIS A 257 3.94 2.05 11.81
CA HIS A 257 4.92 2.55 12.76
C HIS A 257 4.25 2.66 14.16
N PRO A 258 4.91 2.23 15.26
CA PRO A 258 4.28 2.23 16.60
C PRO A 258 3.90 3.62 17.11
N ARG A 259 4.64 4.66 16.70
CA ARG A 259 4.30 6.05 17.01
C ARG A 259 3.29 6.57 15.99
N PRO A 260 2.04 6.88 16.41
CA PRO A 260 1.05 7.48 15.53
C PRO A 260 1.46 8.91 15.15
N VAL A 261 0.93 9.39 14.03
CA VAL A 261 1.07 10.77 13.55
C VAL A 261 -0.22 11.54 13.79
N THR A 262 -0.12 12.82 14.16
CA THR A 262 -1.30 13.68 14.30
C THR A 262 -1.75 14.22 12.95
N ALA A 263 -3.05 14.55 12.81
CA ALA A 263 -3.58 15.21 11.62
C ALA A 263 -2.83 16.51 11.32
N ALA A 264 -2.46 17.27 12.36
CA ALA A 264 -1.70 18.50 12.21
C ALA A 264 -0.30 18.27 11.63
N GLU A 265 0.42 17.21 12.07
CA GLU A 265 1.72 16.83 11.52
C GLU A 265 1.62 16.42 10.05
N LEU A 266 0.62 15.60 9.71
CA LEU A 266 0.38 15.19 8.32
C LEU A 266 0.10 16.40 7.41
N LEU A 267 -0.83 17.25 7.80
CA LEU A 267 -1.22 18.41 7.01
C LEU A 267 -0.08 19.42 6.86
N ARG A 268 0.69 19.64 7.92
CA ARG A 268 1.88 20.52 7.85
C ARG A 268 2.92 19.97 6.89
N ALA A 269 3.25 18.68 6.96
CA ALA A 269 4.21 18.05 6.08
C ALA A 269 3.78 18.14 4.60
N VAL A 270 2.49 17.95 4.31
CA VAL A 270 1.94 18.10 2.95
C VAL A 270 1.95 19.56 2.50
N ALA A 271 1.57 20.51 3.35
CA ALA A 271 1.62 21.95 3.05
C ALA A 271 3.05 22.38 2.71
N ASP A 272 4.03 22.00 3.53
CA ASP A 272 5.45 22.31 3.31
C ASP A 272 5.97 21.69 2.01
N CYS A 273 5.56 20.46 1.70
CA CYS A 273 5.93 19.78 0.47
C CYS A 273 5.40 20.51 -0.77
N MET A 274 4.18 21.02 -0.69
CA MET A 274 3.52 21.74 -1.79
C MET A 274 3.88 23.22 -1.87
N GLY A 275 4.63 23.75 -0.89
CA GLY A 275 4.91 25.19 -0.79
C GLY A 275 3.65 26.00 -0.46
N LEU A 276 2.67 25.38 0.16
CA LEU A 276 1.46 26.07 0.63
C LEU A 276 1.75 26.81 1.94
N PRO A 277 1.12 27.97 2.17
CA PRO A 277 1.26 28.66 3.45
C PRO A 277 0.71 27.76 4.57
N VAL A 278 1.47 27.65 5.66
CA VAL A 278 0.99 26.93 6.85
C VAL A 278 -0.26 27.65 7.35
N PRO A 279 -1.36 26.94 7.57
CA PRO A 279 -2.60 27.54 8.01
C PRO A 279 -2.43 28.29 9.33
N ARG A 280 -2.76 29.57 9.34
CA ARG A 280 -2.69 30.41 10.55
C ARG A 280 -4.04 30.55 11.27
N ARG A 281 -5.13 30.12 10.63
CA ARG A 281 -6.47 30.26 11.17
C ARG A 281 -7.02 28.89 11.54
N GLU A 282 -7.45 28.75 12.79
CA GLU A 282 -8.14 27.56 13.24
C GLU A 282 -9.56 27.53 12.71
N LEU A 283 -9.90 26.47 12.00
CA LEU A 283 -11.26 26.12 11.64
C LEU A 283 -11.71 24.94 12.48
N THR A 284 -12.94 24.99 12.96
CA THR A 284 -13.58 23.83 13.56
C THR A 284 -13.90 22.79 12.48
N VAL A 285 -14.04 21.51 12.88
CA VAL A 285 -14.46 20.42 11.97
C VAL A 285 -15.77 20.77 11.25
N ALA A 286 -16.72 21.44 11.93
CA ALA A 286 -17.98 21.88 11.33
C ALA A 286 -17.76 22.91 10.21
N GLN A 287 -16.94 23.93 10.45
CA GLN A 287 -16.60 24.94 9.43
C GLN A 287 -15.87 24.35 8.23
N VAL A 288 -14.97 23.36 8.47
CA VAL A 288 -14.32 22.64 7.37
C VAL A 288 -15.34 21.85 6.56
N ARG A 289 -16.26 21.15 7.23
CA ARG A 289 -17.32 20.38 6.58
C ARG A 289 -18.20 21.26 5.69
N GLU A 290 -18.63 22.42 6.16
CA GLU A 290 -19.39 23.39 5.38
C GLU A 290 -18.64 23.83 4.12
N ARG A 291 -17.34 24.11 4.22
CA ARG A 291 -16.52 24.50 3.06
C ARG A 291 -16.35 23.37 2.05
N LEU A 292 -16.16 22.14 2.51
CA LEU A 292 -16.05 20.98 1.60
C LEU A 292 -17.37 20.73 0.87
N VAL A 293 -18.51 20.86 1.55
CA VAL A 293 -19.83 20.78 0.92
C VAL A 293 -20.00 21.89 -0.11
N ALA A 294 -19.66 23.12 0.22
CA ALA A 294 -19.74 24.25 -0.71
C ALA A 294 -18.83 24.11 -1.94
N ALA A 295 -17.72 23.39 -1.81
CA ALA A 295 -16.77 23.10 -2.88
C ALA A 295 -17.04 21.77 -3.62
N ASP A 296 -18.14 21.07 -3.31
CA ASP A 296 -18.48 19.73 -3.83
C ASP A 296 -17.35 18.71 -3.67
N LEU A 297 -16.65 18.75 -2.53
CA LEU A 297 -15.53 17.87 -2.24
C LEU A 297 -15.88 16.71 -1.30
N PRO A 298 -15.28 15.53 -1.48
CA PRO A 298 -15.50 14.38 -0.62
C PRO A 298 -15.14 14.67 0.84
N GLN A 299 -16.04 14.35 1.77
CA GLN A 299 -15.81 14.57 3.21
C GLN A 299 -14.97 13.44 3.87
N LEU A 300 -14.69 12.37 3.15
CA LEU A 300 -14.00 11.20 3.70
C LEU A 300 -12.63 11.55 4.32
N ALA A 301 -11.87 12.42 3.66
CA ALA A 301 -10.56 12.86 4.18
C ALA A 301 -10.70 13.64 5.49
N LEU A 302 -11.75 14.47 5.62
CA LEU A 302 -12.06 15.17 6.86
C LEU A 302 -12.44 14.22 7.98
N ASP A 303 -13.34 13.27 7.71
CA ASP A 303 -13.79 12.29 8.71
C ASP A 303 -12.61 11.46 9.26
N MET A 304 -11.66 11.12 8.39
CA MET A 304 -10.42 10.43 8.80
C MET A 304 -9.52 11.30 9.67
N LEU A 305 -9.37 12.60 9.35
CA LEU A 305 -8.48 13.51 10.07
C LEU A 305 -9.08 14.07 11.35
N ALA A 306 -10.40 14.03 11.49
CA ALA A 306 -11.12 14.56 12.65
C ALA A 306 -11.27 13.54 13.79
N THR A 307 -10.91 12.27 13.56
CA THR A 307 -11.17 11.17 14.50
C THR A 307 -9.91 10.35 14.69
N ASP A 308 -9.67 9.88 15.91
CA ASP A 308 -8.53 8.99 16.20
C ASP A 308 -8.68 7.66 15.45
N HIS A 309 -7.69 7.35 14.62
CA HIS A 309 -7.57 6.09 13.89
C HIS A 309 -6.16 5.52 14.05
N TRP A 310 -5.77 5.21 15.29
CA TRP A 310 -4.48 4.60 15.52
C TRP A 310 -4.60 3.28 16.28
N PHE A 311 -3.79 2.34 15.86
CA PHE A 311 -3.87 0.94 16.21
C PHE A 311 -2.58 0.49 16.87
N ASP A 312 -2.68 -0.50 17.77
CA ASP A 312 -1.50 -1.12 18.36
C ASP A 312 -0.80 -2.02 17.34
N SER A 313 0.35 -1.58 16.88
CA SER A 313 1.24 -2.35 15.99
C SER A 313 2.43 -2.98 16.72
N ALA A 314 2.60 -2.72 18.02
CA ALA A 314 3.72 -3.25 18.80
C ALA A 314 3.84 -4.78 18.75
N PRO A 315 2.76 -5.58 18.75
CA PRO A 315 2.87 -7.03 18.62
C PRO A 315 3.62 -7.49 17.36
N LEU A 316 3.38 -6.87 16.21
CA LEU A 316 4.09 -7.21 14.98
C LEU A 316 5.59 -6.96 15.10
N TRP A 317 5.97 -5.79 15.61
CA TRP A 317 7.38 -5.42 15.80
C TRP A 317 8.09 -6.33 16.79
N SER A 318 7.41 -6.68 17.89
CA SER A 318 7.92 -7.59 18.91
C SER A 318 8.14 -9.01 18.35
N ASP A 319 7.15 -9.56 17.66
CA ASP A 319 7.22 -10.93 17.11
C ASP A 319 8.30 -11.05 16.02
N LEU A 320 8.55 -9.97 15.28
CA LEU A 320 9.62 -9.91 14.30
C LEU A 320 10.99 -9.58 14.90
N GLY A 321 11.08 -9.20 16.18
CA GLY A 321 12.33 -8.74 16.80
C GLY A 321 12.92 -7.51 16.10
N ARG A 322 12.08 -6.63 15.55
CA ARG A 322 12.50 -5.46 14.77
C ARG A 322 12.38 -4.18 15.56
N VAL A 323 13.34 -3.29 15.35
CA VAL A 323 13.28 -1.91 15.82
C VAL A 323 12.63 -1.05 14.74
N PRO A 324 11.59 -0.28 15.07
CA PRO A 324 10.98 0.65 14.11
C PRO A 324 11.99 1.68 13.60
N GLY A 325 11.80 2.09 12.34
CA GLY A 325 12.56 3.18 11.73
C GLY A 325 12.32 4.54 12.42
N PRO A 326 12.87 5.63 11.87
CA PRO A 326 12.79 6.96 12.51
C PRO A 326 11.36 7.52 12.57
N GLY A 327 10.46 7.02 11.70
CA GLY A 327 9.05 7.38 11.65
C GLY A 327 8.73 8.55 10.73
N PHE A 328 7.46 8.98 10.75
CA PHE A 328 6.85 9.83 9.73
C PHE A 328 7.67 11.06 9.32
N ALA A 329 8.16 11.82 10.27
CA ALA A 329 8.83 13.09 9.97
C ALA A 329 10.08 12.92 9.09
N VAL A 330 10.88 11.90 9.37
CA VAL A 330 12.11 11.60 8.62
C VAL A 330 11.78 10.90 7.32
N ASP A 331 10.98 9.83 7.37
CA ASP A 331 10.62 9.04 6.19
C ASP A 331 9.86 9.88 5.15
N PHE A 332 9.00 10.82 5.59
CA PHE A 332 8.27 11.70 4.69
C PHE A 332 9.19 12.73 4.01
N ALA A 333 10.19 13.21 4.74
CA ALA A 333 11.17 14.15 4.17
C ALA A 333 11.91 13.56 2.96
N GLU A 334 12.21 12.26 2.97
CA GLU A 334 12.84 11.55 1.85
C GLU A 334 11.95 11.48 0.60
N THR A 335 10.64 11.59 0.76
CA THR A 335 9.67 11.52 -0.35
C THR A 335 9.22 12.90 -0.85
N ARG A 336 9.69 13.97 -0.22
CA ARG A 336 9.25 15.36 -0.45
C ARG A 336 9.38 15.79 -1.91
N GLU A 337 10.51 15.51 -2.53
CA GLU A 337 10.76 15.89 -3.94
C GLU A 337 9.79 15.17 -4.87
N TRP A 338 9.58 13.88 -4.65
CA TRP A 338 8.65 13.11 -5.46
C TRP A 338 7.21 13.63 -5.37
N TYR A 339 6.72 13.89 -4.17
CA TYR A 339 5.38 14.45 -3.97
C TYR A 339 5.26 15.86 -4.56
N GLY A 340 6.28 16.71 -4.38
CA GLY A 340 6.31 18.06 -4.93
C GLY A 340 6.13 18.07 -6.44
N ASN A 341 6.77 17.13 -7.14
CA ASN A 341 6.66 16.99 -8.58
C ASN A 341 5.35 16.35 -9.04
N THR A 342 4.88 15.32 -8.32
CA THR A 342 3.72 14.51 -8.74
C THR A 342 2.39 15.15 -8.35
N VAL A 343 2.28 15.68 -7.13
CA VAL A 343 1.01 16.23 -6.64
C VAL A 343 0.72 17.58 -7.27
N ARG A 344 1.74 18.44 -7.50
CA ARG A 344 1.55 19.70 -8.23
C ARG A 344 1.04 19.52 -9.65
N ALA A 345 1.40 18.41 -10.29
CA ALA A 345 0.93 18.10 -11.64
C ALA A 345 -0.51 17.53 -11.66
N ALA A 346 -1.02 17.06 -10.53
CA ALA A 346 -2.32 16.39 -10.39
C ALA A 346 -3.42 17.26 -9.73
N VAL A 347 -3.06 18.48 -9.28
CA VAL A 347 -3.91 19.44 -8.58
C VAL A 347 -3.89 20.77 -9.32
#